data_7ab908bab583b9c411d109a036bd270c
#
_entry.id   7ab908bab583b9c411d109a036bd270c
#
_cell.length_a   1.000
_cell.length_b   1.000
_cell.length_c   1.000
_cell.angle_alpha   90.00
_cell.angle_beta   90.00
_cell.angle_gamma   90.00
#
_symmetry.space_group_name_H-M   'P 1'
#
loop_
_entity.id
_entity.type
_entity.pdbx_description
1 polymer ?
#
loop_
_entity_poly.entity_id
_entity_poly.type
_entity_poly.pdbx_seq_one_letter_code
_entity_poly.pdbx_strand_id
1 'polypeptide(L)'
;SSVAAAQAAQKELVKVLAQCQADKGYTDATGALMPYTFAEIKNIPAGVVGEGSRVFVRATIDSGANARQLLGFYQFNGAIFTGLYVLTTSEVAYTDAQVATWLQVAATMASRLKG
;
A
#
# COMPACT_ATOMS: atom_id res chain seq x y z
N SER A 1 21.02 2.00 7.54
CA SER A 1 19.95 1.31 8.25
C SER A 1 20.29 -0.16 8.43
N SER A 2 19.64 -0.77 9.37
CA SER A 2 19.86 -2.17 9.73
C SER A 2 18.64 -3.01 9.37
N VAL A 3 18.82 -4.33 9.38
CA VAL A 3 17.70 -5.28 9.25
C VAL A 3 16.68 -5.04 10.38
N ALA A 4 17.14 -4.79 11.59
CA ALA A 4 16.25 -4.52 12.73
C ALA A 4 15.42 -3.25 12.49
N ALA A 5 15.99 -2.20 11.92
CA ALA A 5 15.27 -0.97 11.59
C ALA A 5 14.23 -1.22 10.49
N ALA A 6 14.56 -2.01 9.46
CA ALA A 6 13.62 -2.38 8.41
C ALA A 6 12.45 -3.20 8.97
N GLN A 7 12.73 -4.15 9.85
CA GLN A 7 11.69 -4.96 10.51
C GLN A 7 10.79 -4.09 11.39
N ALA A 8 11.35 -3.13 12.12
CA ALA A 8 10.57 -2.20 12.93
C ALA A 8 9.65 -1.33 12.06
N ALA A 9 10.15 -0.84 10.92
CA ALA A 9 9.37 -0.06 9.97
C ALA A 9 8.23 -0.90 9.38
N GLN A 10 8.47 -2.15 9.04
CA GLN A 10 7.45 -3.05 8.52
C GLN A 10 6.34 -3.29 9.55
N LYS A 11 6.70 -3.52 10.81
CA LYS A 11 5.72 -3.68 11.89
C LYS A 11 4.87 -2.44 12.08
N GLU A 12 5.48 -1.26 12.00
CA GLU A 12 4.75 0.01 12.11
C GLU A 12 3.77 0.19 10.95
N LEU A 13 4.16 -0.14 9.73
CA LEU A 13 3.27 -0.08 8.56
C LEU A 13 2.08 -1.04 8.70
N VAL A 14 2.30 -2.24 9.17
CA VAL A 14 1.21 -3.21 9.42
C VAL A 14 0.22 -2.65 10.44
N LYS A 15 0.73 -2.06 11.52
CA LYS A 15 -0.08 -1.44 12.56
C LYS A 15 -0.91 -0.27 12.02
N VAL A 16 -0.28 0.61 11.24
CA VAL A 16 -0.96 1.77 10.62
C VAL A 16 -2.01 1.30 9.63
N LEU A 17 -1.72 0.30 8.82
CA LEU A 17 -2.69 -0.25 7.87
C LEU A 17 -3.91 -0.82 8.61
N ALA A 18 -3.71 -1.57 9.69
CA ALA A 18 -4.82 -2.11 10.47
C ALA A 18 -5.70 -1.00 11.04
N GLN A 19 -5.11 0.09 11.51
CA GLN A 19 -5.82 1.25 11.99
C GLN A 19 -6.61 1.95 10.87
N CYS A 20 -6.01 2.13 9.70
CA CYS A 20 -6.67 2.71 8.54
C CYS A 20 -7.82 1.85 8.02
N GLN A 21 -7.71 0.52 8.12
CA GLN A 21 -8.80 -0.39 7.75
C GLN A 21 -9.98 -0.29 8.72
N ALA A 22 -9.71 -0.03 10.00
CA ALA A 22 -10.74 0.12 11.02
C ALA A 22 -11.43 1.50 10.94
N ASP A 23 -10.70 2.53 10.55
CA ASP A 23 -11.22 3.89 10.42
C ASP A 23 -12.02 4.04 9.12
N LYS A 24 -13.01 4.96 9.14
CA LYS A 24 -13.86 5.24 7.97
C LYS A 24 -13.53 6.56 7.30
N GLY A 25 -12.57 7.30 7.81
CA GLY A 25 -12.19 8.57 7.25
C GLY A 25 -11.44 9.45 8.24
N TYR A 26 -11.06 10.60 7.76
CA TYR A 26 -10.35 11.63 8.50
C TYR A 26 -11.26 12.86 8.65
N THR A 27 -11.36 13.39 9.86
CA THR A 27 -12.11 14.61 10.12
C THR A 27 -11.16 15.81 10.17
N ASP A 28 -11.39 16.78 9.31
CA ASP A 28 -10.54 17.98 9.24
C ASP A 28 -10.87 18.98 10.36
N ALA A 29 -10.15 20.11 10.39
CA ALA A 29 -10.32 21.15 11.41
C ALA A 29 -11.72 21.81 11.38
N THR A 30 -12.46 21.72 10.27
CA THR A 30 -13.82 22.27 10.14
C THR A 30 -14.90 21.26 10.57
N GLY A 31 -14.52 20.03 10.92
CA GLY A 31 -15.45 18.96 11.26
C GLY A 31 -15.96 18.19 10.05
N ALA A 32 -15.50 18.50 8.83
CA ALA A 32 -15.89 17.77 7.64
C ALA A 32 -15.15 16.45 7.56
N LEU A 33 -15.88 15.37 7.24
CA LEU A 33 -15.31 14.05 7.08
C LEU A 33 -14.79 13.86 5.65
N MET A 34 -13.49 13.54 5.53
CA MET A 34 -12.91 13.01 4.29
C MET A 34 -12.92 11.49 4.39
N PRO A 35 -13.82 10.82 3.70
CA PRO A 35 -13.91 9.35 3.80
C PRO A 35 -12.71 8.68 3.14
N TYR A 36 -12.32 7.53 3.66
CA TYR A 36 -11.35 6.65 3.00
C TYR A 36 -11.66 5.19 3.31
N THR A 37 -11.24 4.32 2.40
CA THR A 37 -11.34 2.88 2.57
C THR A 37 -9.99 2.28 2.21
N PHE A 38 -9.39 1.53 3.14
CA PHE A 38 -8.13 0.83 2.94
C PHE A 38 -8.37 -0.67 2.98
N ALA A 39 -7.69 -1.41 2.12
CA ALA A 39 -7.75 -2.86 2.09
C ALA A 39 -6.37 -3.42 1.74
N GLU A 40 -6.06 -4.57 2.33
CA GLU A 40 -4.86 -5.32 1.95
C GLU A 40 -5.06 -5.94 0.57
N ILE A 41 -4.04 -5.84 -0.29
CA ILE A 41 -4.07 -6.50 -1.60
C ILE A 41 -3.84 -7.99 -1.42
N LYS A 42 -4.73 -8.80 -2.00
CA LYS A 42 -4.67 -10.27 -1.97
C LYS A 42 -4.27 -10.81 -3.35
N ASN A 43 -4.15 -12.12 -3.47
CA ASN A 43 -3.74 -12.80 -4.71
C ASN A 43 -2.35 -12.39 -5.18
N ILE A 44 -1.40 -12.45 -4.26
CA ILE A 44 -0.02 -12.03 -4.49
C ILE A 44 0.69 -13.06 -5.38
N PRO A 45 1.29 -12.64 -6.52
CA PRO A 45 2.03 -13.55 -7.38
C PRO A 45 3.36 -13.97 -6.76
N ALA A 46 3.95 -15.03 -7.31
CA ALA A 46 5.33 -15.38 -7.00
C ALA A 46 6.29 -14.28 -7.49
N GLY A 47 7.44 -14.15 -6.87
CA GLY A 47 8.47 -13.19 -7.27
C GLY A 47 8.53 -11.91 -6.45
N VAL A 48 7.51 -11.61 -5.64
CA VAL A 48 7.59 -10.55 -4.64
C VAL A 48 8.26 -11.08 -3.38
N VAL A 49 8.65 -10.17 -2.47
CA VAL A 49 9.21 -10.56 -1.17
C VAL A 49 8.17 -11.33 -0.34
N GLY A 50 8.63 -12.09 0.63
CA GLY A 50 7.77 -12.92 1.47
C GLY A 50 6.78 -12.09 2.30
N GLU A 51 5.73 -12.76 2.80
CA GLU A 51 4.62 -12.13 3.52
C GLU A 51 5.09 -11.24 4.68
N GLY A 52 6.06 -11.70 5.47
CA GLY A 52 6.60 -10.92 6.60
C GLY A 52 7.48 -9.76 6.20
N SER A 53 7.71 -9.56 4.91
CA SER A 53 8.61 -8.52 4.37
C SER A 53 7.90 -7.58 3.41
N ARG A 54 6.57 -7.56 3.40
CA ARG A 54 5.79 -6.68 2.52
C ARG A 54 4.55 -6.14 3.20
N VAL A 55 4.13 -4.97 2.74
CA VAL A 55 2.80 -4.41 3.02
C VAL A 55 2.25 -3.88 1.69
N PHE A 56 1.23 -4.53 1.17
CA PHE A 56 0.59 -4.15 -0.08
C PHE A 56 -0.85 -3.73 0.21
N VAL A 57 -1.20 -2.51 -0.20
CA VAL A 57 -2.47 -1.88 0.14
C VAL A 57 -3.12 -1.23 -1.07
N ARG A 58 -4.44 -1.28 -1.11
CA ARG A 58 -5.26 -0.49 -2.03
C ARG A 58 -6.19 0.40 -1.23
N ALA A 59 -6.46 1.60 -1.72
CA ALA A 59 -7.30 2.55 -1.02
C ALA A 59 -8.10 3.41 -1.97
N THR A 60 -9.28 3.82 -1.52
CA THR A 60 -10.04 4.92 -2.07
C THR A 60 -10.03 6.02 -1.03
N ILE A 61 -9.61 7.22 -1.43
CA ILE A 61 -9.50 8.38 -0.55
C ILE A 61 -10.40 9.47 -1.11
N ASP A 62 -11.27 10.02 -0.23
CA ASP A 62 -12.26 11.02 -0.57
C ASP A 62 -13.38 10.45 -1.44
N SER A 63 -14.25 11.31 -1.95
CA SER A 63 -15.43 10.91 -2.71
C SER A 63 -15.75 11.94 -3.79
N GLY A 64 -16.64 11.55 -4.73
CA GLY A 64 -17.07 12.42 -5.81
C GLY A 64 -15.92 12.85 -6.70
N ALA A 65 -15.93 14.10 -7.13
CA ALA A 65 -14.92 14.66 -8.03
C ALA A 65 -13.51 14.70 -7.42
N ASN A 66 -13.40 14.61 -6.10
CA ASN A 66 -12.13 14.65 -5.37
C ASN A 66 -11.60 13.26 -5.05
N ALA A 67 -12.30 12.20 -5.44
CA ALA A 67 -11.89 10.84 -5.13
C ALA A 67 -10.56 10.48 -5.79
N ARG A 68 -9.73 9.75 -5.04
CA ARG A 68 -8.44 9.27 -5.50
C ARG A 68 -8.32 7.79 -5.22
N GLN A 69 -7.71 7.08 -6.15
CA GLN A 69 -7.40 5.66 -6.01
C GLN A 69 -5.91 5.49 -5.78
N LEU A 70 -5.54 4.69 -4.80
CA LEU A 70 -4.16 4.49 -4.38
C LEU A 70 -3.83 3.00 -4.37
N LEU A 71 -2.65 2.66 -4.88
CA LEU A 71 -1.99 1.38 -4.63
C LEU A 71 -0.65 1.68 -3.96
N GLY A 72 -0.34 0.97 -2.89
CA GLY A 72 0.93 1.07 -2.20
C GLY A 72 1.58 -0.29 -2.09
N PHE A 73 2.83 -0.40 -2.52
CA PHE A 73 3.60 -1.64 -2.50
C PHE A 73 4.90 -1.38 -1.75
N TYR A 74 4.93 -1.77 -0.48
CA TYR A 74 6.10 -1.60 0.38
C TYR A 74 6.78 -2.95 0.55
N GLN A 75 8.08 -3.00 0.27
CA GLN A 75 8.86 -4.22 0.32
C GLN A 75 10.16 -3.99 1.08
N PHE A 76 10.55 -5.00 1.85
CA PHE A 76 11.77 -4.99 2.64
C PHE A 76 12.63 -6.19 2.22
N ASN A 77 13.88 -5.94 1.92
CA ASN A 77 14.85 -6.99 1.64
C ASN A 77 16.11 -6.74 2.48
N GLY A 78 16.21 -7.44 3.59
CA GLY A 78 17.24 -7.18 4.58
C GLY A 78 17.07 -5.78 5.16
N ALA A 79 18.08 -4.93 5.00
CA ALA A 79 18.05 -3.54 5.42
C ALA A 79 17.49 -2.58 4.36
N ILE A 80 17.18 -3.09 3.17
CA ILE A 80 16.70 -2.27 2.05
C ILE A 80 15.18 -2.21 2.10
N PHE A 81 14.66 -0.99 2.03
CA PHE A 81 13.22 -0.71 1.93
C PHE A 81 12.92 -0.06 0.58
N THR A 82 11.85 -0.50 -0.06
CA THR A 82 11.34 0.16 -1.27
C THR A 82 9.84 0.35 -1.17
N GLY A 83 9.36 1.43 -1.76
CA GLY A 83 7.95 1.72 -1.88
C GLY A 83 7.60 2.14 -3.30
N LEU A 84 6.51 1.60 -3.81
CA LEU A 84 5.91 2.02 -5.08
C LEU A 84 4.51 2.54 -4.79
N TYR A 85 4.25 3.77 -5.19
CA TYR A 85 2.93 4.38 -5.10
C TYR A 85 2.34 4.55 -6.48
N VAL A 86 1.08 4.18 -6.63
CA VAL A 86 0.28 4.48 -7.81
C VAL A 86 -0.93 5.30 -7.34
N LEU A 87 -1.09 6.49 -7.86
CA LEU A 87 -2.16 7.41 -7.47
C LEU A 87 -2.87 7.92 -8.71
N THR A 88 -4.19 7.82 -8.72
CA THR A 88 -5.03 8.29 -9.83
C THR A 88 -6.24 9.04 -9.28
N THR A 89 -6.54 10.22 -9.82
CA THR A 89 -7.79 10.93 -9.51
C THR A 89 -8.93 10.25 -10.27
N SER A 90 -9.78 9.53 -9.56
CA SER A 90 -10.91 8.79 -10.14
C SER A 90 -11.86 8.33 -9.04
N GLU A 91 -13.15 8.29 -9.35
CA GLU A 91 -14.17 7.66 -8.50
C GLU A 91 -14.17 6.14 -8.64
N VAL A 92 -13.55 5.62 -9.68
CA VAL A 92 -13.58 4.18 -10.01
C VAL A 92 -12.34 3.51 -9.44
N ALA A 93 -12.56 2.51 -8.58
CA ALA A 93 -11.49 1.71 -8.02
C ALA A 93 -10.73 0.95 -9.12
N TYR A 94 -9.44 0.68 -8.87
CA TYR A 94 -8.66 -0.16 -9.78
C TYR A 94 -9.32 -1.52 -9.93
N THR A 95 -9.36 -2.03 -11.16
CA THR A 95 -9.81 -3.40 -11.43
C THR A 95 -8.75 -4.40 -10.93
N ASP A 96 -9.16 -5.64 -10.72
CA ASP A 96 -8.22 -6.70 -10.33
C ASP A 96 -7.11 -6.88 -11.38
N ALA A 97 -7.43 -6.72 -12.66
CA ALA A 97 -6.45 -6.78 -13.75
C ALA A 97 -5.42 -5.65 -13.65
N GLN A 98 -5.85 -4.43 -13.32
CA GLN A 98 -4.94 -3.30 -13.11
C GLN A 98 -4.04 -3.53 -11.90
N VAL A 99 -4.60 -4.01 -10.80
CA VAL A 99 -3.82 -4.36 -9.61
C VAL A 99 -2.79 -5.44 -9.93
N ALA A 100 -3.16 -6.47 -10.69
CA ALA A 100 -2.26 -7.53 -11.11
C ALA A 100 -1.09 -6.99 -11.96
N THR A 101 -1.36 -6.04 -12.85
CA THR A 101 -0.31 -5.39 -13.64
C THR A 101 0.70 -4.68 -12.75
N TRP A 102 0.25 -3.91 -11.76
CA TRP A 102 1.14 -3.23 -10.83
C TRP A 102 1.86 -4.19 -9.88
N LEU A 103 1.24 -5.31 -9.53
CA LEU A 103 1.92 -6.37 -8.77
C LEU A 103 3.12 -6.95 -9.54
N GLN A 104 3.03 -7.05 -10.86
CA GLN A 104 4.18 -7.47 -11.68
C GLN A 104 5.31 -6.44 -11.64
N VAL A 105 4.99 -5.15 -11.61
CA VAL A 105 5.99 -4.09 -11.43
C VAL A 105 6.66 -4.24 -10.06
N ALA A 106 5.88 -4.48 -9.00
CA ALA A 106 6.42 -4.69 -7.66
C ALA A 106 7.35 -5.92 -7.62
N ALA A 107 6.98 -7.01 -8.31
CA ALA A 107 7.81 -8.21 -8.40
C ALA A 107 9.14 -7.93 -9.13
N THR A 108 9.10 -7.14 -10.20
CA THR A 108 10.31 -6.72 -10.91
C THR A 108 11.22 -5.88 -10.02
N MET A 109 10.65 -4.96 -9.23
CA MET A 109 11.41 -4.17 -8.26
C MET A 109 12.06 -5.07 -7.22
N ALA A 110 11.32 -6.04 -6.68
CA ALA A 110 11.84 -6.99 -5.69
C ALA A 110 13.03 -7.79 -6.25
N SER A 111 12.97 -8.20 -7.51
CA SER A 111 14.05 -8.96 -8.15
C SER A 111 15.34 -8.16 -8.30
N ARG A 112 15.23 -6.83 -8.37
CA ARG A 112 16.37 -5.91 -8.50
C ARG A 112 16.95 -5.48 -7.15
N LEU A 113 16.27 -5.78 -6.06
CA LEU A 113 16.68 -5.39 -4.71
C LEU A 113 17.47 -6.50 -3.99
N LYS A 114 18.11 -7.36 -4.72
CA LYS A 114 18.98 -8.37 -4.13
C LYS A 114 20.23 -7.68 -3.60
N GLY A 115 20.19 -7.38 -2.34
CA GLY A 115 21.33 -6.80 -1.64
C GLY A 115 22.28 -7.86 -1.15
#